data_5e0832bc635e36c68d15540036a8d980
#
_entry.id   5e0832bc635e36c68d15540036a8d980
#
_cell.length_a   1.000
_cell.length_b   1.000
_cell.length_c   1.000
_cell.angle_alpha   90.00
_cell.angle_beta   90.00
_cell.angle_gamma   90.00
#
_symmetry.space_group_name_H-M   'P 1'
#
loop_
_entity.id
_entity.type
_entity.pdbx_description
1 polymer ?
#
loop_
_entity_poly.entity_id
_entity_poly.type
_entity_poly.pdbx_seq_one_letter_code
_entity_poly.pdbx_strand_id
1 'polypeptide(L)'
;MIKRTGAYTIAFESQPVIAGWGSVVGKKEAEGPLKNYFDKIIYDSYDGCDTFEQAESMFQGEALEKALERSKTHANEVDCVFAGDLLNQCIGSSFGLMKFGIPYLGQYGACSTM
;
A
#
# COMPACT_ATOMS: atom_id res chain seq x y z
N MET A 1 21.94 12.01 3.92
CA MET A 1 21.28 13.13 4.66
C MET A 1 20.11 13.62 3.83
N ILE A 2 19.05 14.11 4.46
CA ILE A 2 17.89 14.69 3.77
C ILE A 2 18.05 16.21 3.82
N LYS A 3 17.93 16.89 2.68
CA LYS A 3 18.01 18.35 2.59
C LYS A 3 16.67 18.92 2.12
N ARG A 4 16.12 19.88 2.85
CA ARG A 4 14.97 20.65 2.40
C ARG A 4 15.41 21.69 1.35
N THR A 5 14.74 21.67 0.21
CA THR A 5 14.99 22.61 -0.90
C THR A 5 13.71 23.39 -1.18
N GLY A 6 13.68 24.65 -0.78
CA GLY A 6 12.46 25.46 -0.85
C GLY A 6 11.41 25.08 0.21
N ALA A 7 10.16 25.49 -0.02
CA ALA A 7 9.07 25.31 0.95
C ALA A 7 8.51 23.90 1.00
N TYR A 8 8.50 23.17 -0.11
CA TYR A 8 7.73 21.93 -0.29
C TYR A 8 8.54 20.77 -0.85
N THR A 9 9.87 20.90 -0.98
CA THR A 9 10.71 19.88 -1.61
C THR A 9 11.75 19.34 -0.64
N ILE A 10 11.86 18.02 -0.61
CA ILE A 10 12.93 17.31 0.09
C ILE A 10 13.83 16.69 -0.98
N ALA A 11 15.11 16.92 -0.87
CA ALA A 11 16.12 16.30 -1.72
C ALA A 11 16.89 15.24 -0.93
N PHE A 12 17.06 14.08 -1.53
CA PHE A 12 17.89 13.01 -0.99
C PHE A 12 19.29 13.10 -1.58
N GLU A 13 20.32 12.94 -0.78
CA GLU A 13 21.72 12.90 -1.24
C GLU A 13 21.99 11.64 -2.08
N SER A 14 21.39 10.52 -1.67
CA SER A 14 21.37 9.29 -2.45
C SER A 14 20.02 9.12 -3.14
N GLN A 15 20.01 8.68 -4.37
CA GLN A 15 18.77 8.43 -5.09
C GLN A 15 18.00 7.27 -4.43
N PRO A 16 16.71 7.45 -4.09
CA PRO A 16 15.88 6.35 -3.62
C PRO A 16 15.69 5.33 -4.75
N VAL A 17 15.59 4.06 -4.38
CA VAL A 17 15.34 2.95 -5.30
C VAL A 17 14.10 2.18 -4.87
N ILE A 18 13.43 1.53 -5.82
CA ILE A 18 12.33 0.61 -5.52
C ILE A 18 12.97 -0.70 -5.04
N ALA A 19 12.78 -1.02 -3.76
CA ALA A 19 13.32 -2.24 -3.16
C ALA A 19 12.38 -3.44 -3.31
N GLY A 20 11.06 -3.19 -3.36
CA GLY A 20 10.05 -4.23 -3.51
C GLY A 20 8.72 -3.65 -3.92
N TRP A 21 7.79 -4.52 -4.31
CA TRP A 21 6.41 -4.16 -4.66
C TRP A 21 5.48 -5.32 -4.32
N GLY A 22 4.19 -5.03 -4.19
CA GLY A 22 3.15 -6.02 -3.99
C GLY A 22 1.87 -5.60 -4.69
N SER A 23 1.16 -6.55 -5.29
CA SER A 23 -0.09 -6.31 -6.01
C SER A 23 -1.15 -7.32 -5.58
N VAL A 24 -2.23 -6.81 -5.01
CA VAL A 24 -3.43 -7.58 -4.63
C VAL A 24 -4.62 -6.99 -5.34
N VAL A 25 -5.35 -7.78 -6.09
CA VAL A 25 -6.41 -7.32 -6.98
C VAL A 25 -7.68 -8.15 -6.85
N GLY A 26 -8.81 -7.56 -7.27
CA GLY A 26 -10.10 -8.23 -7.30
C GLY A 26 -10.31 -9.06 -8.57
N LYS A 27 -11.47 -9.74 -8.64
CA LYS A 27 -11.81 -10.66 -9.73
C LYS A 27 -11.83 -10.04 -11.13
N LYS A 28 -12.14 -8.74 -11.24
CA LYS A 28 -12.17 -8.07 -12.55
C LYS A 28 -10.79 -8.05 -13.21
N GLU A 29 -9.74 -7.86 -12.43
CA GLU A 29 -8.37 -7.91 -12.93
C GLU A 29 -7.95 -9.33 -13.34
N ALA A 30 -8.56 -10.37 -12.76
CA ALA A 30 -8.36 -11.74 -13.18
C ALA A 30 -8.84 -12.03 -14.62
N GLU A 31 -9.74 -11.23 -15.13
CA GLU A 31 -10.28 -11.33 -16.48
C GLU A 31 -9.49 -10.44 -17.48
N GLY A 32 -8.63 -9.57 -16.95
CA GLY A 32 -7.84 -8.62 -17.73
C GLY A 32 -6.55 -9.21 -18.33
N PRO A 33 -5.89 -8.43 -19.20
CA PRO A 33 -4.66 -8.87 -19.88
C PRO A 33 -3.47 -9.06 -18.94
N LEU A 34 -3.50 -8.43 -17.74
CA LEU A 34 -2.41 -8.48 -16.76
C LEU A 34 -2.61 -9.54 -15.69
N LYS A 35 -3.62 -10.39 -15.79
CA LYS A 35 -4.00 -11.37 -14.76
C LYS A 35 -2.86 -12.25 -14.23
N ASN A 36 -1.86 -12.55 -15.06
CA ASN A 36 -0.74 -13.43 -14.70
C ASN A 36 0.42 -12.68 -14.04
N TYR A 37 0.30 -11.36 -13.86
CA TYR A 37 1.37 -10.51 -13.31
C TYR A 37 1.09 -10.04 -11.88
N PHE A 38 -0.14 -10.26 -11.38
CA PHE A 38 -0.49 -9.89 -10.00
C PHE A 38 -0.02 -10.95 -9.00
N ASP A 39 0.37 -10.51 -7.81
CA ASP A 39 0.84 -11.41 -6.76
C ASP A 39 -0.30 -12.21 -6.14
N LYS A 40 -1.47 -11.61 -6.02
CA LYS A 40 -2.67 -12.26 -5.49
C LYS A 40 -3.93 -11.73 -6.17
N ILE A 41 -4.83 -12.65 -6.50
CA ILE A 41 -6.18 -12.33 -7.01
C ILE A 41 -7.20 -12.83 -5.99
N ILE A 42 -8.07 -11.93 -5.53
CA ILE A 42 -9.16 -12.22 -4.62
C ILE A 42 -10.47 -12.23 -5.41
N TYR A 43 -11.09 -13.39 -5.50
CA TYR A 43 -12.31 -13.59 -6.30
C TYR A 43 -13.59 -13.17 -5.57
N ASP A 44 -13.57 -13.22 -4.24
CA ASP A 44 -14.66 -12.69 -3.43
C ASP A 44 -14.42 -11.19 -3.18
N SER A 45 -15.38 -10.36 -3.60
CA SER A 45 -15.27 -8.90 -3.46
C SER A 45 -15.21 -8.42 -2.01
N TYR A 46 -15.66 -9.23 -1.07
CA TYR A 46 -15.60 -8.96 0.36
C TYR A 46 -14.39 -9.62 1.05
N ASP A 47 -13.69 -10.53 0.37
CA ASP A 47 -12.58 -11.31 0.96
C ASP A 47 -12.93 -11.94 2.32
N GLY A 48 -14.18 -12.44 2.44
CA GLY A 48 -14.71 -12.98 3.69
C GLY A 48 -15.02 -11.95 4.78
N CYS A 49 -14.95 -10.65 4.47
CA CYS A 49 -15.28 -9.56 5.38
C CYS A 49 -16.76 -9.18 5.30
N ASP A 50 -17.23 -8.44 6.32
CA ASP A 50 -18.62 -7.97 6.38
C ASP A 50 -18.86 -6.71 5.53
N THR A 51 -17.82 -5.91 5.28
CA THR A 51 -17.91 -4.64 4.55
C THR A 51 -16.80 -4.50 3.51
N PHE A 52 -17.03 -3.62 2.52
CA PHE A 52 -16.01 -3.31 1.51
C PHE A 52 -14.80 -2.57 2.10
N GLU A 53 -14.99 -1.76 3.14
CA GLU A 53 -13.89 -1.07 3.83
C GLU A 53 -12.97 -2.06 4.54
N GLN A 54 -13.52 -3.10 5.14
CA GLN A 54 -12.73 -4.18 5.72
C GLN A 54 -11.97 -4.95 4.63
N ALA A 55 -12.61 -5.26 3.52
CA ALA A 55 -11.98 -5.91 2.37
C ALA A 55 -10.84 -5.05 1.80
N GLU A 56 -11.05 -3.74 1.63
CA GLU A 56 -10.01 -2.81 1.19
C GLU A 56 -8.83 -2.79 2.16
N SER A 57 -9.08 -2.80 3.47
CA SER A 57 -8.05 -2.90 4.51
C SER A 57 -7.23 -4.19 4.38
N MET A 58 -7.88 -5.30 4.11
CA MET A 58 -7.20 -6.59 3.88
C MET A 58 -6.32 -6.55 2.64
N PHE A 59 -6.84 -6.04 1.51
CA PHE A 59 -6.08 -5.92 0.26
C PHE A 59 -4.80 -5.10 0.45
N GLN A 60 -4.89 -3.97 1.14
CA GLN A 60 -3.74 -3.10 1.40
C GLN A 60 -2.72 -3.78 2.32
N GLY A 61 -3.18 -4.42 3.38
CA GLY A 61 -2.31 -5.15 4.29
C GLY A 61 -1.55 -6.26 3.58
N GLU A 62 -2.22 -7.05 2.74
CA GLU A 62 -1.59 -8.11 1.97
C GLU A 62 -0.61 -7.57 0.90
N ALA A 63 -0.95 -6.46 0.25
CA ALA A 63 -0.05 -5.84 -0.71
C ALA A 63 1.25 -5.35 -0.03
N LEU A 64 1.15 -4.75 1.16
CA LEU A 64 2.32 -4.37 1.93
C LEU A 64 3.14 -5.58 2.39
N GLU A 65 2.49 -6.66 2.85
CA GLU A 65 3.20 -7.92 3.18
C GLU A 65 4.03 -8.43 2.00
N LYS A 66 3.44 -8.46 0.81
CA LYS A 66 4.16 -8.89 -0.41
C LYS A 66 5.33 -7.96 -0.76
N ALA A 67 5.18 -6.66 -0.60
CA ALA A 67 6.26 -5.70 -0.84
C ALA A 67 7.42 -5.89 0.15
N LEU A 68 7.11 -6.07 1.44
CA LEU A 68 8.10 -6.32 2.49
C LEU A 68 8.82 -7.66 2.27
N GLU A 69 8.07 -8.73 1.96
CA GLU A 69 8.64 -10.04 1.64
C GLU A 69 9.62 -9.96 0.46
N ARG A 70 9.21 -9.30 -0.63
CA ARG A 70 10.02 -9.16 -1.84
C ARG A 70 11.27 -8.30 -1.63
N SER A 71 11.16 -7.24 -0.85
CA SER A 71 12.31 -6.39 -0.47
C SER A 71 13.20 -7.02 0.58
N LYS A 72 12.76 -8.11 1.24
CA LYS A 72 13.41 -8.73 2.40
C LYS A 72 13.60 -7.73 3.55
N THR A 73 12.65 -6.82 3.72
CA THR A 73 12.64 -5.77 4.74
C THR A 73 11.63 -6.12 5.82
N HIS A 74 12.01 -6.00 7.07
CA HIS A 74 11.08 -6.14 8.19
C HIS A 74 10.32 -4.82 8.44
N ALA A 75 9.09 -4.91 8.94
CA ALA A 75 8.26 -3.74 9.19
C ALA A 75 8.93 -2.71 10.14
N ASN A 76 9.72 -3.16 11.10
CA ASN A 76 10.47 -2.30 12.02
C ASN A 76 11.67 -1.57 11.39
N GLU A 77 12.02 -1.89 10.15
CA GLU A 77 13.06 -1.22 9.37
C GLU A 77 12.47 -0.12 8.46
N VAL A 78 11.13 0.01 8.46
CA VAL A 78 10.42 1.01 7.64
C VAL A 78 10.13 2.24 8.49
N ASP A 79 10.64 3.39 8.10
CA ASP A 79 10.49 4.64 8.85
C ASP A 79 9.07 5.21 8.76
N CYS A 80 8.41 5.05 7.62
CA CYS A 80 7.09 5.62 7.38
C CYS A 80 6.37 4.94 6.21
N VAL A 81 5.06 4.88 6.28
CA VAL A 81 4.19 4.46 5.16
C VAL A 81 3.27 5.59 4.75
N PHE A 82 3.21 5.85 3.45
CA PHE A 82 2.24 6.74 2.82
C PHE A 82 1.18 5.89 2.16
N ALA A 83 -0.06 6.05 2.56
CA ALA A 83 -1.14 5.27 1.97
C ALA A 83 -2.46 6.06 1.95
N GLY A 84 -3.34 5.67 1.05
CA GLY A 84 -4.68 6.22 0.93
C GLY A 84 -5.65 5.16 0.42
N ASP A 85 -6.92 5.46 0.52
CA ASP A 85 -8.00 4.61 0.08
C ASP A 85 -9.13 5.43 -0.56
N LEU A 86 -10.02 4.77 -1.28
CA LEU A 86 -11.13 5.41 -1.97
C LEU A 86 -12.43 5.38 -1.19
N LEU A 87 -12.70 4.29 -0.47
CA LEU A 87 -14.01 4.06 0.09
C LEU A 87 -14.33 4.99 1.26
N ASN A 88 -13.36 5.27 2.11
CA ASN A 88 -13.62 6.02 3.33
C ASN A 88 -12.41 6.86 3.81
N GLN A 89 -11.74 7.52 2.88
CA GLN A 89 -10.70 8.54 3.11
C GLN A 89 -9.76 8.24 4.29
N CYS A 90 -8.77 7.39 4.06
CA CYS A 90 -7.74 6.95 5.02
C CYS A 90 -8.21 5.97 6.11
N ILE A 91 -9.48 5.59 6.18
CA ILE A 91 -9.94 4.60 7.17
C ILE A 91 -9.47 3.21 6.78
N GLY A 92 -9.75 2.77 5.56
CA GLY A 92 -9.33 1.46 5.07
C GLY A 92 -7.83 1.26 5.18
N SER A 93 -7.04 2.25 4.74
CA SER A 93 -5.59 2.21 4.79
C SER A 93 -5.04 2.23 6.23
N SER A 94 -5.57 3.08 7.11
CA SER A 94 -5.08 3.15 8.49
C SER A 94 -5.32 1.85 9.27
N PHE A 95 -6.50 1.25 9.15
CA PHE A 95 -6.81 -0.02 9.80
C PHE A 95 -6.04 -1.19 9.18
N GLY A 96 -5.95 -1.26 7.86
CA GLY A 96 -5.24 -2.32 7.15
C GLY A 96 -3.75 -2.37 7.46
N LEU A 97 -3.14 -1.21 7.68
CA LEU A 97 -1.70 -1.09 7.91
C LEU A 97 -1.30 -1.01 9.38
N MET A 98 -2.25 -0.83 10.29
CA MET A 98 -2.00 -0.68 11.73
C MET A 98 -1.23 -1.86 12.33
N LYS A 99 -1.48 -3.08 11.86
CA LYS A 99 -0.83 -4.32 12.35
C LYS A 99 0.70 -4.32 12.18
N PHE A 100 1.23 -3.52 11.26
CA PHE A 100 2.67 -3.46 11.00
C PHE A 100 3.42 -2.55 11.99
N GLY A 101 2.73 -1.68 12.73
CA GLY A 101 3.35 -0.77 13.69
C GLY A 101 4.25 0.30 13.04
N ILE A 102 4.10 0.56 11.74
CA ILE A 102 4.87 1.56 10.99
C ILE A 102 4.19 2.93 11.15
N PRO A 103 4.95 4.03 11.35
CA PRO A 103 4.38 5.36 11.30
C PRO A 103 3.62 5.61 9.99
N TYR A 104 2.36 6.03 10.09
CA TYR A 104 1.44 6.14 8.97
C TYR A 104 1.14 7.60 8.63
N LEU A 105 1.22 7.93 7.35
CA LEU A 105 0.81 9.22 6.79
C LEU A 105 -0.29 8.99 5.75
N GLY A 106 -1.53 9.27 6.15
CA GLY A 106 -2.71 9.14 5.30
C GLY A 106 -2.74 10.18 4.19
N GLN A 107 -3.03 9.72 2.98
CA GLN A 107 -3.15 10.55 1.79
C GLN A 107 -4.62 10.61 1.35
N TYR A 108 -5.22 11.78 1.41
CA TYR A 108 -6.55 12.01 0.85
C TYR A 108 -6.49 12.04 -0.67
N GLY A 109 -7.47 11.40 -1.30
CA GLY A 109 -7.48 11.24 -2.75
C GLY A 109 -6.51 10.14 -3.19
N ALA A 110 -6.94 8.88 -3.10
CA ALA A 110 -6.14 7.69 -3.41
C ALA A 110 -5.43 7.73 -4.78
N CYS A 111 -6.05 8.37 -5.76
CA CYS A 111 -5.46 8.58 -7.09
C CYS A 111 -4.22 9.49 -7.11
N SER A 112 -3.94 10.17 -6.02
CA SER A 112 -2.83 11.12 -5.86
C SER A 112 -1.80 10.68 -4.83
N THR A 113 -1.82 9.41 -4.45
CA THR A 113 -0.95 8.87 -3.38
C THR A 113 0.49 8.67 -3.84
N MET A 114 0.72 8.59 -5.13
CA MET A 114 2.04 8.42 -5.74
C MET A 114 2.72 9.74 -6.05
#